data_d1e2aa54e2015a1105b68b2d5791e19c
#
_entry.id   d1e2aa54e2015a1105b68b2d5791e19c
#
_cell.length_a   1.000
_cell.length_b   1.000
_cell.length_c   1.000
_cell.angle_alpha   90.00
_cell.angle_beta   90.00
_cell.angle_gamma   90.00
#
_symmetry.space_group_name_H-M   'P 1'
#
loop_
_entity.id
_entity.type
_entity.pdbx_description
1 polymer ?
#
loop_
_entity_poly.entity_id
_entity_poly.type
_entity_poly.pdbx_seq_one_letter_code
_entity_poly.pdbx_strand_id
1 'polypeptide(L)'
;MSEASLEEVIQATLADYRLTRGEKRIITKLVDRISHDDHQLAYVQNYAFKLIRNELTEARTLEAIDWLEDVVKALRPNPEKVASKGDSEAYFSPEDACVRRIIRLFDSAKESVDVCVFTITDNRISDAILAAHRRNIAIRIISDNDKSADLGSDVDQLERKGIPVRVDRTEYHMHHKYAIFDREHLLTGSYNWTRSAAANNEENFIVTSDDGLLRAFRRSFEQLWKRLG
;
A
#
# COMPACT_ATOMS: atom_id res chain seq x y z
N MET A 1 21.45 -7.26 -27.14
CA MET A 1 22.46 -7.48 -26.10
C MET A 1 21.67 -7.93 -24.85
N SER A 2 21.97 -9.13 -24.35
CA SER A 2 21.37 -9.63 -23.10
C SER A 2 21.76 -8.67 -21.97
N GLU A 3 20.77 -8.17 -21.21
CA GLU A 3 21.06 -7.43 -19.98
C GLU A 3 21.76 -8.40 -19.01
N ALA A 4 22.88 -7.96 -18.42
CA ALA A 4 23.59 -8.75 -17.43
C ALA A 4 22.69 -9.06 -16.24
N SER A 5 22.74 -10.28 -15.73
CA SER A 5 22.00 -10.66 -14.52
C SER A 5 22.59 -9.99 -13.28
N LEU A 6 21.85 -9.92 -12.19
CA LEU A 6 22.33 -9.33 -10.94
C LEU A 6 23.51 -10.15 -10.37
N GLU A 7 23.47 -11.47 -10.53
CA GLU A 7 24.57 -12.39 -10.15
C GLU A 7 25.85 -12.11 -10.95
N GLU A 8 25.74 -11.92 -12.26
CA GLU A 8 26.91 -11.59 -13.12
C GLU A 8 27.53 -10.27 -12.71
N VAL A 9 26.71 -9.26 -12.40
CA VAL A 9 27.23 -7.95 -11.94
C VAL A 9 27.91 -8.08 -10.58
N ILE A 10 27.34 -8.81 -9.61
CA ILE A 10 27.94 -9.02 -8.29
C ILE A 10 29.25 -9.78 -8.44
N GLN A 11 29.30 -10.83 -9.26
CA GLN A 11 30.49 -11.61 -9.49
C GLN A 11 31.61 -10.78 -10.13
N ALA A 12 31.27 -9.88 -11.06
CA ALA A 12 32.28 -9.01 -11.70
C ALA A 12 32.94 -8.03 -10.70
N THR A 13 32.16 -7.53 -9.71
CA THR A 13 32.67 -6.63 -8.66
C THR A 13 33.63 -7.31 -7.67
N LEU A 14 33.63 -8.64 -7.61
CA LEU A 14 34.50 -9.39 -6.71
C LEU A 14 35.97 -9.35 -7.15
N ALA A 15 36.27 -9.11 -8.43
CA ALA A 15 37.61 -9.21 -8.99
C ALA A 15 38.63 -8.25 -8.34
N ASP A 16 38.19 -7.05 -7.93
CA ASP A 16 39.04 -6.04 -7.28
C ASP A 16 38.57 -5.65 -5.86
N TYR A 17 37.55 -6.34 -5.35
CA TYR A 17 36.92 -6.08 -4.03
C TYR A 17 36.46 -4.63 -3.84
N ARG A 18 36.13 -3.93 -4.92
CA ARG A 18 35.62 -2.54 -4.87
C ARG A 18 34.29 -2.43 -5.60
N LEU A 19 33.44 -1.61 -5.03
CA LEU A 19 32.15 -1.30 -5.64
C LEU A 19 32.17 0.18 -6.08
N THR A 20 32.43 0.39 -7.36
CA THR A 20 32.47 1.72 -7.95
C THR A 20 31.08 2.38 -7.95
N ARG A 21 31.03 3.72 -8.12
CA ARG A 21 29.76 4.44 -8.25
C ARG A 21 28.90 3.95 -9.42
N GLY A 22 29.55 3.54 -10.52
CA GLY A 22 28.88 2.99 -11.70
C GLY A 22 28.21 1.64 -11.40
N GLU A 23 28.93 0.72 -10.77
CA GLU A 23 28.45 -0.60 -10.38
C GLU A 23 27.33 -0.51 -9.33
N LYS A 24 27.50 0.34 -8.29
CA LYS A 24 26.44 0.63 -7.31
C LYS A 24 25.14 1.05 -8.00
N ARG A 25 25.23 1.93 -9.01
CA ARG A 25 24.05 2.39 -9.76
C ARG A 25 23.40 1.27 -10.58
N ILE A 26 24.20 0.35 -11.16
CA ILE A 26 23.68 -0.80 -11.91
C ILE A 26 22.97 -1.76 -10.95
N ILE A 27 23.63 -2.14 -9.83
CA ILE A 27 23.06 -3.02 -8.80
C ILE A 27 21.76 -2.43 -8.28
N THR A 28 21.74 -1.14 -7.91
CA THR A 28 20.52 -0.48 -7.41
C THR A 28 19.37 -0.56 -8.41
N LYS A 29 19.61 -0.34 -9.70
CA LYS A 29 18.57 -0.46 -10.73
C LYS A 29 18.04 -1.88 -10.87
N LEU A 30 18.91 -2.89 -10.77
CA LEU A 30 18.51 -4.30 -10.84
C LEU A 30 17.73 -4.71 -9.60
N VAL A 31 18.16 -4.25 -8.41
CA VAL A 31 17.44 -4.47 -7.14
C VAL A 31 16.07 -3.81 -7.15
N ASP A 32 15.94 -2.59 -7.69
CA ASP A 32 14.63 -1.91 -7.81
C ASP A 32 13.60 -2.76 -8.59
N ARG A 33 14.05 -3.58 -9.56
CA ARG A 33 13.17 -4.49 -10.34
C ARG A 33 12.67 -5.68 -9.53
N ILE A 34 13.46 -6.16 -8.57
CA ILE A 34 13.12 -7.32 -7.72
C ILE A 34 12.73 -6.93 -6.30
N SER A 35 12.67 -5.63 -5.97
CA SER A 35 12.41 -5.10 -4.61
C SER A 35 11.06 -5.53 -4.03
N HIS A 36 10.15 -6.07 -4.85
CA HIS A 36 8.84 -6.57 -4.44
C HIS A 36 8.83 -8.09 -4.15
N ASP A 37 9.95 -8.78 -4.35
CA ASP A 37 10.12 -10.19 -4.11
C ASP A 37 11.19 -10.43 -3.05
N ASP A 38 10.75 -10.58 -1.80
CA ASP A 38 11.63 -10.80 -0.64
C ASP A 38 12.47 -12.10 -0.81
N HIS A 39 11.98 -13.09 -1.55
CA HIS A 39 12.71 -14.34 -1.80
C HIS A 39 13.87 -14.11 -2.77
N GLN A 40 13.66 -13.32 -3.82
CA GLN A 40 14.71 -12.98 -4.76
C GLN A 40 15.80 -12.10 -4.11
N LEU A 41 15.41 -11.13 -3.28
CA LEU A 41 16.37 -10.32 -2.52
C LEU A 41 17.21 -11.18 -1.57
N ALA A 42 16.57 -12.08 -0.81
CA ALA A 42 17.25 -13.01 0.08
C ALA A 42 18.20 -13.96 -0.69
N TYR A 43 17.77 -14.45 -1.84
CA TYR A 43 18.62 -15.29 -2.71
C TYR A 43 19.88 -14.54 -3.14
N VAL A 44 19.77 -13.31 -3.64
CA VAL A 44 20.90 -12.51 -4.12
C VAL A 44 21.86 -12.16 -2.97
N GLN A 45 21.35 -11.84 -1.78
CA GLN A 45 22.17 -11.63 -0.60
C GLN A 45 22.93 -12.90 -0.21
N ASN A 46 22.26 -14.05 -0.19
CA ASN A 46 22.90 -15.34 0.09
C ASN A 46 23.97 -15.70 -0.97
N TYR A 47 23.71 -15.35 -2.24
CA TYR A 47 24.67 -15.55 -3.32
C TYR A 47 25.94 -14.71 -3.10
N ALA A 48 25.83 -13.44 -2.72
CA ALA A 48 26.99 -12.59 -2.40
C ALA A 48 27.81 -13.16 -1.24
N PHE A 49 27.15 -13.61 -0.15
CA PHE A 49 27.85 -14.28 0.95
C PHE A 49 28.52 -15.59 0.55
N LYS A 50 27.90 -16.37 -0.36
CA LYS A 50 28.49 -17.61 -0.89
C LYS A 50 29.75 -17.33 -1.71
N LEU A 51 29.72 -16.31 -2.57
CA LEU A 51 30.88 -15.90 -3.36
C LEU A 51 32.06 -15.55 -2.47
N ILE A 52 31.85 -14.67 -1.47
CA ILE A 52 32.93 -14.21 -0.61
C ILE A 52 33.52 -15.35 0.25
N ARG A 53 32.70 -16.30 0.74
CA ARG A 53 33.18 -17.45 1.49
C ARG A 53 34.13 -18.34 0.67
N ASN A 54 33.92 -18.44 -0.64
CA ASN A 54 34.78 -19.22 -1.53
C ASN A 54 36.13 -18.53 -1.78
N GLU A 55 36.17 -17.22 -1.63
CA GLU A 55 37.37 -16.40 -1.87
C GLU A 55 38.15 -16.06 -0.57
N LEU A 56 37.60 -16.34 0.60
CA LEU A 56 38.26 -16.03 1.87
C LEU A 56 39.58 -16.76 2.01
N THR A 57 40.68 -15.96 1.98
CA THR A 57 42.04 -16.35 2.39
C THR A 57 42.53 -15.34 3.42
N GLU A 58 43.46 -15.75 4.30
CA GLU A 58 43.93 -14.86 5.40
C GLU A 58 44.45 -13.50 4.89
N ALA A 59 45.11 -13.46 3.74
CA ALA A 59 45.69 -12.24 3.18
C ALA A 59 44.66 -11.24 2.60
N ARG A 60 43.41 -11.68 2.31
CA ARG A 60 42.36 -10.86 1.68
C ARG A 60 41.10 -10.66 2.54
N THR A 61 41.15 -11.07 3.78
CA THR A 61 39.92 -11.10 4.63
C THR A 61 39.32 -9.72 4.83
N LEU A 62 40.11 -8.69 5.09
CA LEU A 62 39.62 -7.32 5.31
C LEU A 62 39.04 -6.72 4.04
N GLU A 63 39.73 -6.83 2.92
CA GLU A 63 39.24 -6.34 1.63
C GLU A 63 37.93 -7.03 1.22
N ALA A 64 37.80 -8.32 1.52
CA ALA A 64 36.62 -9.10 1.25
C ALA A 64 35.43 -8.68 2.13
N ILE A 65 35.68 -8.34 3.38
CA ILE A 65 34.64 -7.83 4.30
C ILE A 65 34.15 -6.46 3.85
N ASP A 66 35.05 -5.54 3.48
CA ASP A 66 34.72 -4.22 2.99
C ASP A 66 33.87 -4.31 1.72
N TRP A 67 34.24 -5.16 0.78
CA TRP A 67 33.45 -5.45 -0.42
C TRP A 67 32.04 -5.96 -0.07
N LEU A 68 31.95 -6.92 0.84
CA LEU A 68 30.66 -7.49 1.24
C LEU A 68 29.75 -6.44 1.89
N GLU A 69 30.31 -5.58 2.74
CA GLU A 69 29.56 -4.48 3.37
C GLU A 69 28.99 -3.53 2.30
N ASP A 70 29.80 -3.18 1.30
CA ASP A 70 29.37 -2.32 0.20
C ASP A 70 28.28 -2.98 -0.66
N VAL A 71 28.37 -4.28 -0.92
CA VAL A 71 27.32 -5.04 -1.63
C VAL A 71 26.03 -5.06 -0.83
N VAL A 72 26.08 -5.38 0.46
CA VAL A 72 24.90 -5.42 1.32
C VAL A 72 24.24 -4.04 1.42
N LYS A 73 25.04 -2.95 1.52
CA LYS A 73 24.51 -1.58 1.48
C LYS A 73 23.82 -1.27 0.15
N ALA A 74 24.37 -1.71 -0.98
CA ALA A 74 23.79 -1.49 -2.30
C ALA A 74 22.50 -2.31 -2.54
N LEU A 75 22.38 -3.47 -1.87
CA LEU A 75 21.19 -4.33 -1.93
C LEU A 75 20.07 -3.88 -1.01
N ARG A 76 20.31 -2.96 -0.06
CA ARG A 76 19.25 -2.37 0.74
C ARG A 76 18.42 -1.44 -0.14
N PRO A 77 17.07 -1.56 -0.13
CA PRO A 77 16.23 -0.57 -0.75
C PRO A 77 16.61 0.81 -0.23
N ASN A 78 16.82 1.78 -1.11
CA ASN A 78 17.12 3.15 -0.69
C ASN A 78 15.98 3.68 0.20
N PRO A 79 16.20 3.95 1.50
CA PRO A 79 15.15 4.46 2.38
C PRO A 79 14.57 5.80 1.89
N GLU A 80 15.30 6.60 1.10
CA GLU A 80 14.77 7.81 0.47
C GLU A 80 13.82 7.51 -0.70
N LYS A 81 13.92 6.29 -1.32
CA LYS A 81 12.96 5.83 -2.33
C LYS A 81 11.80 5.03 -1.73
N VAL A 82 11.98 4.46 -0.52
CA VAL A 82 10.89 3.86 0.26
C VAL A 82 10.06 4.95 0.94
N ALA A 83 10.68 6.06 1.29
CA ALA A 83 9.98 7.31 1.53
C ALA A 83 9.67 7.95 0.15
N SER A 84 8.75 7.35 -0.62
CA SER A 84 8.02 8.15 -1.58
C SER A 84 7.47 9.33 -0.77
N LYS A 85 7.83 10.55 -1.16
CA LYS A 85 7.16 11.77 -0.69
C LYS A 85 5.71 11.70 -1.21
N GLY A 86 4.95 10.73 -0.71
CA GLY A 86 3.52 10.72 -0.85
C GLY A 86 3.04 11.89 0.00
N ASP A 87 2.42 12.86 -0.62
CA ASP A 87 1.74 13.91 0.12
C ASP A 87 0.80 13.22 1.12
N SER A 88 0.97 13.54 2.40
CA SER A 88 0.10 13.02 3.44
C SER A 88 -0.58 14.19 4.14
N GLU A 89 -1.89 14.05 4.30
CA GLU A 89 -2.73 15.06 4.93
C GLU A 89 -3.51 14.41 6.07
N ALA A 90 -3.73 15.12 7.17
CA ALA A 90 -4.55 14.67 8.29
C ALA A 90 -5.79 15.53 8.43
N TYR A 91 -6.91 14.88 8.77
CA TYR A 91 -8.22 15.50 8.96
C TYR A 91 -8.81 15.02 10.29
N PHE A 92 -9.48 15.92 10.97
CA PHE A 92 -10.07 15.67 12.28
C PHE A 92 -11.54 16.06 12.28
N SER A 93 -12.34 15.40 13.12
CA SER A 93 -13.69 15.76 13.50
C SER A 93 -13.76 16.13 14.99
N PRO A 94 -14.81 16.81 15.52
CA PRO A 94 -15.99 17.22 14.76
C PRO A 94 -15.68 18.36 13.80
N GLU A 95 -16.52 18.55 12.87
CA GLU A 95 -16.61 19.53 11.79
C GLU A 95 -16.62 18.84 10.43
N ASP A 96 -16.99 19.61 9.39
CA ASP A 96 -17.17 19.05 8.04
C ASP A 96 -15.85 18.75 7.28
N ALA A 97 -14.68 18.96 7.87
CA ALA A 97 -13.40 18.77 7.17
C ALA A 97 -13.24 17.34 6.64
N CYS A 98 -13.57 16.34 7.48
CA CYS A 98 -13.52 14.93 7.11
C CYS A 98 -14.47 14.60 5.96
N VAL A 99 -15.73 14.97 6.08
CA VAL A 99 -16.76 14.70 5.06
C VAL A 99 -16.42 15.39 3.74
N ARG A 100 -16.02 16.66 3.78
CA ARG A 100 -15.61 17.41 2.58
C ARG A 100 -14.43 16.77 1.87
N ARG A 101 -13.45 16.21 2.62
CA ARG A 101 -12.31 15.53 2.01
C ARG A 101 -12.71 14.23 1.35
N ILE A 102 -13.55 13.42 2.00
CA ILE A 102 -14.09 12.18 1.42
C ILE A 102 -14.84 12.48 0.11
N ILE A 103 -15.73 13.46 0.11
CA ILE A 103 -16.49 13.86 -1.09
C ILE A 103 -15.53 14.26 -2.23
N ARG A 104 -14.52 15.10 -1.94
CA ARG A 104 -13.52 15.51 -2.94
C ARG A 104 -12.74 14.34 -3.54
N LEU A 105 -12.43 13.31 -2.73
CA LEU A 105 -11.76 12.10 -3.22
C LEU A 105 -12.67 11.33 -4.18
N PHE A 106 -13.96 11.17 -3.86
CA PHE A 106 -14.92 10.58 -4.79
C PHE A 106 -15.09 11.43 -6.05
N ASP A 107 -15.16 12.76 -5.93
CA ASP A 107 -15.32 13.66 -7.07
C ASP A 107 -14.12 13.61 -8.03
N SER A 108 -12.90 13.45 -7.50
CA SER A 108 -11.66 13.39 -8.27
C SER A 108 -11.32 12.01 -8.82
N ALA A 109 -11.96 10.95 -8.33
CA ALA A 109 -11.72 9.58 -8.76
C ALA A 109 -12.00 9.40 -10.26
N LYS A 110 -11.09 8.68 -10.97
CA LYS A 110 -11.08 8.50 -12.42
C LYS A 110 -11.31 7.05 -12.84
N GLU A 111 -10.85 6.07 -12.05
CA GLU A 111 -10.84 4.66 -12.42
C GLU A 111 -11.58 3.78 -11.42
N SER A 112 -11.17 3.82 -10.15
CA SER A 112 -11.66 2.86 -9.16
C SER A 112 -11.65 3.38 -7.73
N VAL A 113 -12.59 2.89 -6.91
CA VAL A 113 -12.58 3.12 -5.46
C VAL A 113 -12.92 1.81 -4.74
N ASP A 114 -12.01 1.38 -3.85
CA ASP A 114 -12.21 0.26 -2.95
C ASP A 114 -12.49 0.79 -1.53
N VAL A 115 -13.69 0.56 -1.04
CA VAL A 115 -14.16 1.04 0.27
C VAL A 115 -14.25 -0.13 1.24
N CYS A 116 -13.62 -0.02 2.42
CA CYS A 116 -13.72 -1.01 3.49
C CYS A 116 -14.02 -0.26 4.80
N VAL A 117 -15.30 -0.21 5.16
CA VAL A 117 -15.78 0.59 6.28
C VAL A 117 -16.85 -0.15 7.08
N PHE A 118 -16.84 0.07 8.40
CA PHE A 118 -17.76 -0.56 9.31
C PHE A 118 -19.24 -0.27 8.93
N THR A 119 -19.55 0.99 8.60
CA THR A 119 -20.89 1.42 8.18
C THR A 119 -20.84 2.74 7.44
N ILE A 120 -21.89 3.04 6.67
CA ILE A 120 -22.11 4.32 6.00
C ILE A 120 -23.52 4.79 6.37
N THR A 121 -23.65 5.93 7.05
CA THR A 121 -24.93 6.55 7.40
C THR A 121 -24.97 8.07 7.16
N ASP A 122 -23.91 8.64 6.59
CA ASP A 122 -23.88 10.03 6.16
C ASP A 122 -24.28 10.13 4.68
N ASN A 123 -25.49 10.57 4.40
CA ASN A 123 -26.04 10.67 3.05
C ASN A 123 -25.15 11.49 2.11
N ARG A 124 -24.40 12.47 2.62
CA ARG A 124 -23.47 13.28 1.80
C ARG A 124 -22.39 12.40 1.17
N ILE A 125 -21.91 11.40 1.94
CA ILE A 125 -20.91 10.43 1.47
C ILE A 125 -21.56 9.45 0.50
N SER A 126 -22.75 8.93 0.83
CA SER A 126 -23.51 8.02 -0.03
C SER A 126 -23.86 8.66 -1.38
N ASP A 127 -24.24 9.93 -1.38
CA ASP A 127 -24.51 10.70 -2.60
C ASP A 127 -23.25 10.86 -3.46
N ALA A 128 -22.09 11.10 -2.84
CA ALA A 128 -20.80 11.18 -3.55
C ALA A 128 -20.40 9.83 -4.16
N ILE A 129 -20.60 8.71 -3.44
CA ILE A 129 -20.41 7.35 -3.95
C ILE A 129 -21.29 7.12 -5.19
N LEU A 130 -22.58 7.43 -5.10
CA LEU A 130 -23.51 7.28 -6.22
C LEU A 130 -23.16 8.20 -7.41
N ALA A 131 -22.69 9.40 -7.14
CA ALA A 131 -22.23 10.33 -8.19
C ALA A 131 -21.00 9.77 -8.93
N ALA A 132 -20.03 9.19 -8.20
CA ALA A 132 -18.88 8.53 -8.79
C ALA A 132 -19.30 7.29 -9.61
N HIS A 133 -20.21 6.47 -9.09
CA HIS A 133 -20.73 5.29 -9.79
C HIS A 133 -21.42 5.69 -11.11
N ARG A 134 -22.20 6.77 -11.14
CA ARG A 134 -22.81 7.31 -12.38
C ARG A 134 -21.79 7.79 -13.42
N ARG A 135 -20.57 8.12 -13.00
CA ARG A 135 -19.44 8.43 -13.90
C ARG A 135 -18.72 7.18 -14.39
N ASN A 136 -19.22 5.97 -14.09
CA ASN A 136 -18.62 4.68 -14.41
C ASN A 136 -17.30 4.40 -13.66
N ILE A 137 -17.09 4.99 -12.48
CA ILE A 137 -16.01 4.60 -11.61
C ILE A 137 -16.29 3.20 -11.06
N ALA A 138 -15.32 2.30 -11.13
CA ALA A 138 -15.43 0.95 -10.59
C ALA A 138 -15.36 0.98 -9.06
N ILE A 139 -16.51 0.87 -8.39
CA ILE A 139 -16.60 0.94 -6.92
C ILE A 139 -16.88 -0.44 -6.35
N ARG A 140 -16.16 -0.83 -5.29
CA ARG A 140 -16.40 -2.03 -4.48
C ARG A 140 -16.48 -1.62 -3.00
N ILE A 141 -17.43 -2.22 -2.26
CA ILE A 141 -17.63 -1.90 -0.84
C ILE A 141 -17.57 -3.18 -0.02
N ILE A 142 -16.80 -3.16 1.06
CA ILE A 142 -16.83 -4.14 2.15
C ILE A 142 -17.39 -3.44 3.39
N SER A 143 -18.39 -4.03 4.04
CA SER A 143 -19.02 -3.51 5.24
C SER A 143 -19.33 -4.62 6.26
N ASP A 144 -19.76 -4.23 7.45
CA ASP A 144 -20.14 -5.15 8.53
C ASP A 144 -21.62 -5.54 8.43
N ASN A 145 -21.97 -6.79 8.78
CA ASN A 145 -23.34 -7.28 8.72
C ASN A 145 -24.27 -6.65 9.76
N ASP A 146 -23.79 -6.44 10.97
CA ASP A 146 -24.60 -5.90 12.06
C ASP A 146 -25.01 -4.46 11.75
N LYS A 147 -24.20 -3.76 10.98
CA LYS A 147 -24.42 -2.36 10.62
C LYS A 147 -25.06 -2.15 9.26
N SER A 148 -25.01 -3.13 8.37
CA SER A 148 -25.73 -3.06 7.09
C SER A 148 -27.25 -3.18 7.29
N ALA A 149 -27.68 -3.92 8.32
CA ALA A 149 -29.09 -4.10 8.66
C ALA A 149 -29.68 -3.02 9.60
N ASP A 150 -28.86 -2.13 10.16
CA ASP A 150 -29.33 -1.05 11.02
C ASP A 150 -30.21 -0.05 10.25
N LEU A 151 -31.28 0.40 10.89
CA LEU A 151 -32.11 1.51 10.40
C LEU A 151 -31.23 2.75 10.17
N GLY A 152 -31.06 3.14 8.90
CA GLY A 152 -30.22 4.29 8.50
C GLY A 152 -28.89 3.93 7.86
N SER A 153 -28.56 2.64 7.68
CA SER A 153 -27.42 2.23 6.85
C SER A 153 -27.74 2.45 5.37
N ASP A 154 -26.83 3.14 4.66
CA ASP A 154 -26.98 3.40 3.22
C ASP A 154 -26.38 2.25 2.37
N VAL A 155 -25.73 1.24 3.00
CA VAL A 155 -25.03 0.16 2.30
C VAL A 155 -25.96 -0.64 1.40
N ASP A 156 -27.14 -1.04 1.90
CA ASP A 156 -28.16 -1.75 1.12
C ASP A 156 -28.72 -0.92 -0.05
N GLN A 157 -28.80 0.41 0.15
CA GLN A 157 -29.22 1.30 -0.92
C GLN A 157 -28.16 1.36 -2.04
N LEU A 158 -26.88 1.41 -1.67
CA LEU A 158 -25.76 1.41 -2.63
C LEU A 158 -25.74 0.11 -3.43
N GLU A 159 -25.95 -1.05 -2.77
CA GLU A 159 -26.04 -2.34 -3.43
C GLU A 159 -27.20 -2.40 -4.42
N ARG A 160 -28.40 -1.97 -4.02
CA ARG A 160 -29.59 -1.88 -4.91
C ARG A 160 -29.37 -0.97 -6.11
N LYS A 161 -28.44 -0.02 -6.04
CA LYS A 161 -28.05 0.86 -7.16
C LYS A 161 -26.96 0.25 -8.06
N GLY A 162 -26.58 -1.03 -7.81
CA GLY A 162 -25.67 -1.79 -8.66
C GLY A 162 -24.20 -1.70 -8.25
N ILE A 163 -23.88 -1.12 -7.10
CA ILE A 163 -22.52 -1.14 -6.56
C ILE A 163 -22.25 -2.50 -5.93
N PRO A 164 -21.18 -3.22 -6.31
CA PRO A 164 -20.79 -4.47 -5.66
C PRO A 164 -20.50 -4.27 -4.17
N VAL A 165 -21.24 -4.97 -3.32
CA VAL A 165 -21.08 -4.96 -1.86
C VAL A 165 -20.80 -6.37 -1.38
N ARG A 166 -19.87 -6.51 -0.43
CA ARG A 166 -19.64 -7.73 0.35
C ARG A 166 -19.70 -7.42 1.84
N VAL A 167 -20.39 -8.28 2.57
CA VAL A 167 -20.68 -8.05 3.98
C VAL A 167 -20.02 -9.16 4.80
N ASP A 168 -19.28 -8.80 5.85
CA ASP A 168 -18.77 -9.77 6.81
C ASP A 168 -19.93 -10.33 7.62
N ARG A 169 -20.11 -11.65 7.58
CA ARG A 169 -21.19 -12.38 8.26
C ARG A 169 -20.70 -13.19 9.45
N THR A 170 -19.53 -12.83 9.98
CA THR A 170 -18.99 -13.48 11.18
C THR A 170 -19.60 -12.87 12.45
N GLU A 171 -19.36 -13.52 13.59
CA GLU A 171 -19.72 -12.98 14.92
C GLU A 171 -18.82 -11.83 15.37
N TYR A 172 -17.71 -11.59 14.66
CA TYR A 172 -16.75 -10.52 14.92
C TYR A 172 -16.94 -9.38 13.93
N HIS A 173 -16.67 -8.15 14.36
CA HIS A 173 -16.87 -6.98 13.52
C HIS A 173 -15.74 -6.79 12.50
N MET A 174 -16.10 -6.57 11.24
CA MET A 174 -15.23 -5.94 10.25
C MET A 174 -15.16 -4.43 10.55
N HIS A 175 -14.21 -4.03 11.40
CA HIS A 175 -14.17 -2.68 11.99
C HIS A 175 -13.16 -1.74 11.33
N HIS A 176 -12.80 -2.00 10.07
CA HIS A 176 -11.95 -1.11 9.27
C HIS A 176 -12.66 0.19 8.89
N LYS A 177 -11.88 1.25 8.66
CA LYS A 177 -12.33 2.52 8.11
C LYS A 177 -11.25 3.02 7.16
N TYR A 178 -11.23 2.46 5.95
CA TYR A 178 -10.33 2.92 4.90
C TYR A 178 -10.98 2.86 3.53
N ALA A 179 -10.43 3.66 2.60
CA ALA A 179 -10.75 3.58 1.18
C ALA A 179 -9.50 3.84 0.35
N ILE A 180 -9.45 3.22 -0.83
CA ILE A 180 -8.36 3.35 -1.78
C ILE A 180 -8.94 3.92 -3.08
N PHE A 181 -8.46 5.08 -3.50
CA PHE A 181 -8.91 5.80 -4.69
C PHE A 181 -7.87 5.68 -5.79
N ASP A 182 -8.26 5.21 -6.97
CA ASP A 182 -7.45 5.05 -8.19
C ASP A 182 -6.13 4.28 -7.99
N ARG A 183 -6.03 3.51 -6.89
CA ARG A 183 -4.80 2.85 -6.43
C ARG A 183 -3.65 3.82 -6.11
N GLU A 184 -3.92 5.10 -6.00
CA GLU A 184 -2.96 6.18 -5.80
C GLU A 184 -3.11 6.86 -4.44
N HIS A 185 -4.31 6.88 -3.86
CA HIS A 185 -4.57 7.53 -2.58
C HIS A 185 -5.23 6.56 -1.61
N LEU A 186 -4.68 6.45 -0.41
CA LEU A 186 -5.25 5.73 0.72
C LEU A 186 -5.80 6.71 1.73
N LEU A 187 -7.07 6.56 2.09
CA LEU A 187 -7.70 7.18 3.27
C LEU A 187 -7.81 6.13 4.36
N THR A 188 -7.30 6.38 5.56
CA THR A 188 -7.42 5.45 6.70
C THR A 188 -7.35 6.18 8.04
N GLY A 189 -8.11 5.72 9.04
CA GLY A 189 -8.13 6.29 10.38
C GLY A 189 -9.21 5.71 11.27
N SER A 190 -9.59 6.44 12.31
CA SER A 190 -10.68 6.06 13.20
C SER A 190 -12.06 6.48 12.68
N TYR A 191 -12.12 7.46 11.77
CA TYR A 191 -13.33 8.14 11.35
C TYR A 191 -14.36 7.20 10.72
N ASN A 192 -15.49 7.02 11.41
CA ASN A 192 -16.65 6.33 10.87
C ASN A 192 -17.40 7.22 9.86
N TRP A 193 -17.90 6.62 8.77
CA TRP A 193 -18.61 7.36 7.72
C TRP A 193 -20.08 7.62 8.11
N THR A 194 -20.25 8.25 9.28
CA THR A 194 -21.56 8.45 9.92
C THR A 194 -21.81 9.91 10.22
N ARG A 195 -23.08 10.28 10.29
CA ARG A 195 -23.48 11.64 10.70
C ARG A 195 -22.98 11.96 12.11
N SER A 196 -23.03 10.99 13.03
CA SER A 196 -22.57 11.17 14.40
C SER A 196 -21.08 11.45 14.47
N ALA A 197 -20.27 10.72 13.68
CA ALA A 197 -18.83 10.95 13.60
C ALA A 197 -18.50 12.36 13.09
N ALA A 198 -19.24 12.85 12.10
CA ALA A 198 -19.05 14.19 11.57
C ALA A 198 -19.41 15.31 12.56
N ALA A 199 -20.46 15.10 13.38
CA ALA A 199 -21.02 16.15 14.21
C ALA A 199 -20.50 16.16 15.65
N ASN A 200 -20.16 14.98 16.21
CA ASN A 200 -20.01 14.84 17.66
C ASN A 200 -18.72 14.13 18.11
N ASN A 201 -18.11 13.28 17.26
CA ASN A 201 -17.00 12.45 17.71
C ASN A 201 -15.64 13.13 17.43
N GLU A 202 -14.70 12.94 18.36
CA GLU A 202 -13.28 13.25 18.14
C GLU A 202 -12.64 12.08 17.39
N GLU A 203 -12.62 12.15 16.07
CA GLU A 203 -12.04 11.12 15.20
C GLU A 203 -11.10 11.75 14.19
N ASN A 204 -10.34 10.92 13.50
CA ASN A 204 -9.39 11.39 12.49
C ASN A 204 -9.21 10.36 11.37
N PHE A 205 -8.65 10.84 10.26
CA PHE A 205 -8.02 10.01 9.26
C PHE A 205 -6.86 10.75 8.58
N ILE A 206 -5.99 9.97 7.95
CA ILE A 206 -4.99 10.47 7.02
C ILE A 206 -5.39 10.12 5.58
N VAL A 207 -4.98 10.97 4.64
CA VAL A 207 -4.93 10.65 3.21
C VAL A 207 -3.48 10.64 2.82
N THR A 208 -3.02 9.56 2.19
CA THR A 208 -1.61 9.40 1.80
C THR A 208 -1.48 8.74 0.44
N SER A 209 -0.42 9.06 -0.29
CA SER A 209 0.02 8.37 -1.51
C SER A 209 1.27 7.52 -1.27
N ASP A 210 1.53 7.09 -0.02
CA ASP A 210 2.63 6.19 0.29
C ASP A 210 2.44 4.81 -0.36
N ASP A 211 3.35 4.45 -1.25
CA ASP A 211 3.30 3.19 -2.01
C ASP A 211 3.32 1.94 -1.13
N GLY A 212 4.06 1.98 0.00
CA GLY A 212 4.16 0.86 0.92
C GLY A 212 2.81 0.58 1.60
N LEU A 213 2.17 1.64 2.10
CA LEU A 213 0.85 1.56 2.70
C LEU A 213 -0.21 1.17 1.66
N LEU A 214 -0.21 1.78 0.48
CA LEU A 214 -1.13 1.43 -0.61
C LEU A 214 -1.07 -0.06 -0.96
N ARG A 215 0.13 -0.63 -1.12
CA ARG A 215 0.29 -2.07 -1.39
C ARG A 215 -0.25 -2.93 -0.24
N ALA A 216 -0.01 -2.55 1.01
CA ALA A 216 -0.47 -3.31 2.17
C ALA A 216 -2.00 -3.33 2.27
N PHE A 217 -2.64 -2.16 2.15
CA PHE A 217 -4.09 -2.03 2.23
C PHE A 217 -4.81 -2.67 1.04
N ARG A 218 -4.25 -2.58 -0.18
CA ARG A 218 -4.77 -3.29 -1.36
C ARG A 218 -4.74 -4.80 -1.17
N ARG A 219 -3.63 -5.37 -0.67
CA ARG A 219 -3.57 -6.82 -0.36
C ARG A 219 -4.63 -7.22 0.65
N SER A 220 -4.79 -6.44 1.73
CA SER A 220 -5.81 -6.69 2.74
C SER A 220 -7.22 -6.64 2.13
N PHE A 221 -7.52 -5.63 1.30
CA PHE A 221 -8.81 -5.52 0.62
C PHE A 221 -9.10 -6.74 -0.26
N GLU A 222 -8.16 -7.14 -1.12
CA GLU A 222 -8.34 -8.29 -2.02
C GLU A 222 -8.53 -9.61 -1.25
N GLN A 223 -7.81 -9.81 -0.14
CA GLN A 223 -7.99 -10.97 0.71
C GLN A 223 -9.39 -11.01 1.34
N LEU A 224 -9.85 -9.88 1.91
CA LEU A 224 -11.20 -9.74 2.46
C LEU A 224 -12.24 -9.91 1.36
N TRP A 225 -12.06 -9.24 0.22
CA TRP A 225 -12.97 -9.34 -0.91
C TRP A 225 -13.15 -10.78 -1.37
N LYS A 226 -12.05 -11.53 -1.51
CA LYS A 226 -12.09 -12.95 -1.89
C LYS A 226 -12.77 -13.82 -0.82
N ARG A 227 -12.51 -13.54 0.47
CA ARG A 227 -13.06 -14.33 1.59
C ARG A 227 -14.57 -14.15 1.75
N LEU A 228 -15.09 -12.97 1.48
CA LEU A 228 -16.48 -12.59 1.72
C LEU A 228 -17.40 -12.79 0.48
N GLY A 229 -16.88 -13.33 -0.61
CA GLY A 229 -17.60 -13.45 -1.88
C GLY A 229 -17.94 -14.89 -2.34
#